data_89ef7369a28e1f8e5b9e6fc59d10fac9
#
_entry.id   89ef7369a28e1f8e5b9e6fc59d10fac9
#
_cell.length_a   1.000
_cell.length_b   1.000
_cell.length_c   1.000
_cell.angle_alpha   90.00
_cell.angle_beta   90.00
_cell.angle_gamma   90.00
#
_symmetry.space_group_name_H-M   'P 1'
#
loop_
_entity.id
_entity.type
_entity.pdbx_description
1 polymer ?
#
loop_
_entity_poly.entity_id
_entity_poly.type
_entity_poly.pdbx_seq_one_letter_code
_entity_poly.pdbx_strand_id
1 'polypeptide(L)'
;MKKNIISVCVTLVIAVFMSGCSSDDDEIFGTGLTGKWDLVEVQNGPAGFCKGDYANQYPSGTVIIELKGSGKIVFNYEDGKVETLDYSIPEDQEKYGTTLPVMNIGEVPFGYVLEGNSLKLHYYGFCTCDHIPATFVFKRAK
;
A
#
# COMPACT_ATOMS: atom_id res chain seq x y z
N MET A 1 47.82 35.80 3.32
CA MET A 1 47.04 35.19 2.20
C MET A 1 46.79 33.70 2.32
N LYS A 2 47.15 33.05 3.39
CA LYS A 2 46.90 31.60 3.58
C LYS A 2 45.66 31.26 4.43
N LYS A 3 44.91 32.24 4.95
CA LYS A 3 43.77 32.03 5.84
C LYS A 3 42.42 31.91 5.13
N ASN A 4 42.32 32.29 3.87
CA ASN A 4 41.03 32.31 3.15
C ASN A 4 40.69 31.05 2.39
N ILE A 5 41.67 30.18 2.18
CA ILE A 5 41.45 28.93 1.38
C ILE A 5 40.80 27.86 2.26
N ILE A 6 41.12 27.82 3.56
CA ILE A 6 40.55 26.83 4.49
C ILE A 6 39.08 27.14 4.79
N SER A 7 38.71 28.43 4.82
CA SER A 7 37.33 28.85 5.09
C SER A 7 36.39 28.49 3.92
N VAL A 8 36.88 28.56 2.69
CA VAL A 8 36.06 28.22 1.50
C VAL A 8 35.83 26.71 1.38
N CYS A 9 36.83 25.90 1.73
CA CYS A 9 36.66 24.45 1.71
C CYS A 9 35.70 23.91 2.77
N VAL A 10 35.64 24.53 3.93
CA VAL A 10 34.72 24.12 5.02
C VAL A 10 33.27 24.48 4.65
N THR A 11 33.06 25.61 4.00
CA THR A 11 31.71 26.03 3.58
C THR A 11 31.18 25.15 2.42
N LEU A 12 32.06 24.65 1.57
CA LEU A 12 31.67 23.79 0.47
C LEU A 12 31.31 22.37 0.93
N VAL A 13 31.97 21.87 1.97
CA VAL A 13 31.70 20.53 2.53
C VAL A 13 30.35 20.50 3.27
N ILE A 14 29.96 21.61 3.91
CA ILE A 14 28.65 21.69 4.60
C ILE A 14 27.49 21.76 3.62
N ALA A 15 27.69 22.33 2.43
CA ALA A 15 26.65 22.38 1.38
C ALA A 15 26.34 21.02 0.75
N VAL A 16 27.27 20.07 0.77
CA VAL A 16 27.08 18.72 0.20
C VAL A 16 26.30 17.81 1.15
N PHE A 17 26.28 18.09 2.45
CA PHE A 17 25.50 17.30 3.41
C PHE A 17 24.04 17.72 3.54
N MET A 18 23.63 18.85 2.95
CA MET A 18 22.24 19.32 3.01
C MET A 18 21.37 18.84 1.85
N SER A 19 21.95 18.21 0.83
CA SER A 19 21.20 17.63 -0.30
C SER A 19 20.89 16.14 -0.11
N GLY A 20 21.10 15.60 1.07
CA GLY A 20 20.85 14.20 1.41
C GLY A 20 19.56 13.96 2.18
N CYS A 21 18.64 14.90 2.27
CA CYS A 21 17.26 14.63 2.61
C CYS A 21 16.51 14.19 1.37
N SER A 22 16.87 13.04 0.82
CA SER A 22 15.96 12.28 0.03
C SER A 22 14.81 11.88 0.95
N SER A 23 13.59 12.19 0.51
CA SER A 23 12.35 11.64 1.00
C SER A 23 12.55 10.26 1.64
N ASP A 24 12.10 10.10 2.89
CA ASP A 24 12.03 8.82 3.61
C ASP A 24 11.02 7.85 2.97
N ASP A 25 10.80 7.96 1.68
CA ASP A 25 10.04 7.03 0.84
C ASP A 25 10.92 5.89 0.31
N ASP A 26 11.91 5.50 1.11
CA ASP A 26 12.61 4.24 0.84
C ASP A 26 11.57 3.14 0.87
N GLU A 27 11.33 2.57 -0.30
CA GLU A 27 10.47 1.39 -0.46
C GLU A 27 10.97 0.30 0.47
N ILE A 28 10.42 0.23 1.69
CA ILE A 28 10.80 -0.77 2.69
C ILE A 28 10.71 -2.17 2.09
N PHE A 29 9.92 -2.32 1.03
CA PHE A 29 9.64 -3.61 0.43
C PHE A 29 10.10 -3.76 -1.02
N GLY A 30 10.65 -2.73 -1.65
CA GLY A 30 11.11 -2.80 -3.06
C GLY A 30 10.04 -3.31 -4.05
N THR A 31 8.77 -3.20 -3.71
CA THR A 31 7.68 -3.91 -4.38
C THR A 31 6.86 -3.02 -5.32
N GLY A 32 7.12 -1.73 -5.36
CA GLY A 32 6.28 -0.78 -6.09
C GLY A 32 4.88 -0.58 -5.48
N LEU A 33 4.64 -1.08 -4.26
CA LEU A 33 3.36 -0.95 -3.56
C LEU A 33 3.14 0.44 -2.98
N THR A 34 4.21 1.14 -2.62
CA THR A 34 4.12 2.48 -2.02
C THR A 34 3.43 3.47 -2.94
N GLY A 35 2.68 4.37 -2.34
CA GLY A 35 1.94 5.42 -3.06
C GLY A 35 0.45 5.37 -2.83
N LYS A 36 -0.28 6.16 -3.62
CA LYS A 36 -1.73 6.31 -3.50
C LYS A 36 -2.46 5.43 -4.50
N TRP A 37 -3.53 4.84 -4.04
CA TRP A 37 -4.36 3.90 -4.78
C TRP A 37 -5.83 4.24 -4.59
N ASP A 38 -6.55 4.41 -5.69
CA ASP A 38 -7.97 4.75 -5.73
C ASP A 38 -8.81 3.48 -5.91
N LEU A 39 -9.76 3.24 -5.02
CA LEU A 39 -10.68 2.12 -5.12
C LEU A 39 -11.61 2.31 -6.31
N VAL A 40 -11.59 1.38 -7.25
CA VAL A 40 -12.43 1.45 -8.46
C VAL A 40 -13.51 0.37 -8.49
N GLU A 41 -13.27 -0.77 -7.83
CA GLU A 41 -14.20 -1.89 -7.87
C GLU A 41 -14.06 -2.78 -6.63
N VAL A 42 -15.16 -3.34 -6.17
CA VAL A 42 -15.18 -4.44 -5.21
C VAL A 42 -15.88 -5.61 -5.88
N GLN A 43 -15.16 -6.72 -6.00
CA GLN A 43 -15.65 -7.98 -6.54
C GLN A 43 -15.88 -8.95 -5.39
N ASN A 44 -16.87 -9.82 -5.53
CA ASN A 44 -16.91 -11.00 -4.70
C ASN A 44 -15.84 -11.98 -5.16
N GLY A 45 -15.20 -12.63 -4.22
CA GLY A 45 -14.27 -13.71 -4.51
C GLY A 45 -14.94 -14.84 -5.29
N PRO A 46 -14.16 -15.78 -5.83
CA PRO A 46 -14.69 -16.88 -6.61
C PRO A 46 -15.78 -17.59 -5.81
N ALA A 47 -16.99 -17.54 -6.33
CA ALA A 47 -18.17 -18.09 -5.72
C ALA A 47 -18.06 -19.60 -5.67
N GLY A 48 -17.52 -20.15 -4.56
CA GLY A 48 -17.60 -21.57 -4.31
C GLY A 48 -18.93 -22.00 -3.71
N PHE A 49 -19.53 -21.17 -2.85
CA PHE A 49 -20.68 -21.59 -2.04
C PHE A 49 -21.79 -20.55 -1.84
N CYS A 50 -21.55 -19.29 -2.13
CA CYS A 50 -22.57 -18.25 -2.01
C CYS A 50 -22.92 -17.72 -3.39
N LYS A 51 -24.19 -17.79 -3.75
CA LYS A 51 -24.71 -17.29 -5.03
C LYS A 51 -24.61 -15.78 -5.09
N GLY A 52 -23.89 -15.27 -6.07
CA GLY A 52 -23.89 -13.86 -6.43
C GLY A 52 -22.53 -13.40 -6.93
N ASP A 53 -22.29 -13.54 -8.22
CA ASP A 53 -21.24 -12.81 -8.91
C ASP A 53 -21.72 -11.36 -9.02
N TYR A 54 -21.21 -10.47 -8.15
CA TYR A 54 -21.41 -9.05 -8.36
C TYR A 54 -20.10 -8.30 -8.27
N ALA A 55 -19.98 -7.31 -9.08
CA ALA A 55 -18.94 -6.33 -9.03
C ALA A 55 -19.57 -4.95 -8.85
N ASN A 56 -19.20 -4.24 -7.79
CA ASN A 56 -19.62 -2.86 -7.56
C ASN A 56 -18.52 -1.93 -8.02
N GLN A 57 -18.86 -1.01 -8.91
CA GLN A 57 -17.97 0.07 -9.35
C GLN A 57 -18.08 1.24 -8.38
N TYR A 58 -16.95 1.88 -8.11
CA TYR A 58 -16.86 3.03 -7.22
C TYR A 58 -16.33 4.25 -7.99
N PRO A 59 -16.96 5.42 -7.81
CA PRO A 59 -16.40 6.66 -8.36
C PRO A 59 -15.02 6.95 -7.78
N SER A 60 -14.15 7.56 -8.58
CA SER A 60 -12.84 8.00 -8.13
C SER A 60 -12.94 8.91 -6.90
N GLY A 61 -12.11 8.65 -5.92
CA GLY A 61 -12.06 9.41 -4.68
C GLY A 61 -13.00 8.90 -3.58
N THR A 62 -13.81 7.86 -3.82
CA THR A 62 -14.66 7.26 -2.79
C THR A 62 -13.83 6.72 -1.63
N VAL A 63 -12.77 5.97 -1.94
CA VAL A 63 -11.76 5.53 -0.98
C VAL A 63 -10.40 5.58 -1.65
N ILE A 64 -9.50 6.37 -1.11
CA ILE A 64 -8.09 6.39 -1.52
C ILE A 64 -7.25 5.84 -0.38
N ILE A 65 -6.50 4.79 -0.66
CA ILE A 65 -5.49 4.28 0.27
C ILE A 65 -4.12 4.81 -0.09
N GLU A 66 -3.30 5.08 0.91
CA GLU A 66 -1.90 5.43 0.75
C GLU A 66 -1.04 4.45 1.51
N LEU A 67 -0.27 3.65 0.78
CA LEU A 67 0.73 2.74 1.33
C LEU A 67 2.06 3.50 1.47
N LYS A 68 2.50 3.68 2.72
CA LYS A 68 3.75 4.40 3.03
C LYS A 68 4.88 3.41 3.25
N GLY A 69 6.08 3.77 2.79
CA GLY A 69 7.29 2.99 3.03
C GLY A 69 7.59 2.75 4.52
N SER A 70 7.02 3.54 5.41
CA SER A 70 7.10 3.37 6.88
C SER A 70 6.27 2.20 7.45
N GLY A 71 5.55 1.44 6.61
CA GLY A 71 4.66 0.38 7.07
C GLY A 71 3.30 0.86 7.57
N LYS A 72 2.90 2.05 7.16
CA LYS A 72 1.57 2.61 7.45
C LYS A 72 0.71 2.61 6.19
N ILE A 73 -0.55 2.24 6.35
CA ILE A 73 -1.59 2.42 5.34
C ILE A 73 -2.60 3.43 5.85
N VAL A 74 -2.89 4.44 5.03
CA VAL A 74 -3.84 5.50 5.34
C VAL A 74 -5.04 5.36 4.42
N PHE A 75 -6.22 5.24 4.99
CA PHE A 75 -7.49 5.23 4.28
C PHE A 75 -8.09 6.62 4.32
N ASN A 76 -8.32 7.20 3.16
CA ASN A 76 -8.99 8.48 3.00
C ASN A 76 -10.36 8.23 2.37
N TYR A 77 -11.41 8.54 3.09
CA TYR A 77 -12.79 8.37 2.65
C TYR A 77 -13.36 9.69 2.09
N GLU A 78 -14.29 9.57 1.17
CA GLU A 78 -14.91 10.72 0.50
C GLU A 78 -15.60 11.70 1.48
N ASP A 79 -16.10 11.20 2.62
CA ASP A 79 -16.71 11.99 3.69
C ASP A 79 -15.70 12.76 4.56
N GLY A 80 -14.40 12.66 4.23
CA GLY A 80 -13.31 13.29 4.97
C GLY A 80 -12.80 12.48 6.17
N LYS A 81 -13.37 11.30 6.44
CA LYS A 81 -12.83 10.39 7.45
C LYS A 81 -11.45 9.90 7.00
N VAL A 82 -10.53 9.83 7.95
CA VAL A 82 -9.17 9.29 7.75
C VAL A 82 -8.93 8.22 8.80
N GLU A 83 -8.40 7.08 8.36
CA GLU A 83 -8.02 5.98 9.23
C GLU A 83 -6.61 5.53 8.88
N THR A 84 -5.79 5.24 9.90
CA THR A 84 -4.42 4.78 9.69
C THR A 84 -4.22 3.47 10.44
N LEU A 85 -3.72 2.48 9.71
CA LEU A 85 -3.36 1.16 10.24
C LEU A 85 -1.89 0.85 9.92
N ASP A 86 -1.36 -0.15 10.59
CA ASP A 86 -0.09 -0.75 10.20
C ASP A 86 -0.32 -1.75 9.07
N TYR A 87 0.64 -1.85 8.15
CA TYR A 87 0.70 -2.96 7.22
C TYR A 87 2.10 -3.56 7.18
N SER A 88 2.17 -4.83 6.87
CA SER A 88 3.43 -5.56 6.73
C SER A 88 3.32 -6.66 5.69
N ILE A 89 4.46 -6.99 5.09
CA ILE A 89 4.57 -8.15 4.22
C ILE A 89 5.41 -9.17 5.00
N PRO A 90 4.79 -10.25 5.51
CA PRO A 90 5.51 -11.24 6.30
C PRO A 90 6.53 -11.98 5.45
N GLU A 91 7.70 -12.27 6.03
CA GLU A 91 8.76 -13.05 5.38
C GLU A 91 8.31 -14.50 5.14
N ASP A 92 7.62 -15.08 6.12
CA ASP A 92 7.07 -16.44 6.04
C ASP A 92 5.69 -16.40 5.38
N GLN A 93 5.67 -16.50 4.06
CA GLN A 93 4.45 -16.53 3.25
C GLN A 93 3.77 -17.90 3.28
N GLU A 94 4.52 -18.98 3.48
CA GLU A 94 4.01 -20.37 3.39
C GLU A 94 2.98 -20.69 4.47
N LYS A 95 3.10 -20.07 5.64
CA LYS A 95 2.17 -20.29 6.77
C LYS A 95 0.71 -19.96 6.45
N TYR A 96 0.46 -19.15 5.43
CA TYR A 96 -0.90 -18.78 5.04
C TYR A 96 -1.56 -19.78 4.10
N GLY A 97 -0.79 -20.73 3.53
CA GLY A 97 -1.32 -21.78 2.66
C GLY A 97 -2.00 -21.26 1.39
N THR A 98 -1.63 -20.05 0.94
CA THR A 98 -2.20 -19.40 -0.24
C THR A 98 -1.21 -19.39 -1.40
N THR A 99 -1.71 -19.29 -2.62
CA THR A 99 -0.89 -19.15 -3.83
C THR A 99 -0.48 -17.71 -4.11
N LEU A 100 -1.14 -16.75 -3.48
CA LEU A 100 -0.84 -15.33 -3.62
C LEU A 100 0.07 -14.86 -2.48
N PRO A 101 0.96 -13.91 -2.73
CA PRO A 101 1.70 -13.25 -1.66
C PRO A 101 0.71 -12.55 -0.71
N VAL A 102 1.05 -12.54 0.57
CA VAL A 102 0.19 -12.03 1.64
C VAL A 102 0.74 -10.72 2.19
N MET A 103 -0.17 -9.79 2.40
CA MET A 103 0.03 -8.54 3.14
C MET A 103 -0.90 -8.55 4.35
N ASN A 104 -0.38 -8.26 5.53
CA ASN A 104 -1.21 -8.00 6.70
C ASN A 104 -1.57 -6.52 6.75
N ILE A 105 -2.84 -6.22 6.93
CA ILE A 105 -3.34 -4.87 7.21
C ILE A 105 -3.96 -4.92 8.62
N GLY A 106 -3.30 -4.25 9.58
CA GLY A 106 -3.58 -4.56 10.98
C GLY A 106 -3.26 -6.02 11.26
N GLU A 107 -4.22 -6.75 11.79
CA GLU A 107 -4.11 -8.20 12.07
C GLU A 107 -4.75 -9.08 10.98
N VAL A 108 -5.24 -8.48 9.91
CA VAL A 108 -6.00 -9.19 8.87
C VAL A 108 -5.11 -9.48 7.66
N PRO A 109 -4.95 -10.75 7.26
CA PRO A 109 -4.20 -11.11 6.07
C PRO A 109 -5.03 -10.88 4.79
N PHE A 110 -4.38 -10.28 3.80
CA PHE A 110 -4.89 -10.13 2.44
C PHE A 110 -3.91 -10.74 1.46
N GLY A 111 -4.40 -11.52 0.51
CA GLY A 111 -3.62 -11.82 -0.68
C GLY A 111 -3.52 -10.57 -1.54
N TYR A 112 -2.40 -10.32 -2.18
CA TYR A 112 -2.30 -9.17 -3.05
C TYR A 112 -1.71 -9.53 -4.42
N VAL A 113 -2.14 -8.78 -5.43
CA VAL A 113 -1.60 -8.84 -6.79
C VAL A 113 -1.33 -7.43 -7.26
N LEU A 114 -0.09 -7.16 -7.63
CA LEU A 114 0.32 -5.89 -8.20
C LEU A 114 0.63 -6.09 -9.69
N GLU A 115 -0.13 -5.45 -10.55
CA GLU A 115 0.04 -5.51 -12.00
C GLU A 115 0.06 -4.09 -12.57
N GLY A 116 1.25 -3.54 -12.81
CA GLY A 116 1.41 -2.18 -13.30
C GLY A 116 0.75 -1.15 -12.37
N ASN A 117 -0.30 -0.47 -12.87
CA ASN A 117 -1.05 0.52 -12.11
C ASN A 117 -2.28 -0.05 -11.40
N SER A 118 -2.39 -1.36 -11.25
CA SER A 118 -3.48 -2.04 -10.57
C SER A 118 -2.99 -2.83 -9.37
N LEU A 119 -3.64 -2.62 -8.24
CA LEU A 119 -3.46 -3.39 -7.01
C LEU A 119 -4.77 -4.08 -6.68
N LYS A 120 -4.72 -5.40 -6.50
CA LYS A 120 -5.85 -6.19 -6.02
C LYS A 120 -5.54 -6.70 -4.62
N LEU A 121 -6.47 -6.52 -3.70
CA LEU A 121 -6.42 -7.07 -2.35
C LEU A 121 -7.54 -8.09 -2.18
N HIS A 122 -7.15 -9.34 -1.91
CA HIS A 122 -8.07 -10.45 -1.70
C HIS A 122 -8.20 -10.70 -0.19
N TYR A 123 -9.39 -10.49 0.33
CA TYR A 123 -9.68 -10.78 1.73
C TYR A 123 -9.82 -12.28 1.96
N TYR A 124 -9.01 -12.83 2.86
CA TYR A 124 -9.09 -14.24 3.28
C TYR A 124 -9.86 -14.40 4.60
N GLY A 125 -10.99 -13.75 4.76
CA GLY A 125 -11.86 -13.98 5.92
C GLY A 125 -12.48 -15.38 5.87
N PHE A 126 -12.92 -15.86 7.04
CA PHE A 126 -13.65 -17.11 7.11
C PHE A 126 -14.89 -17.05 6.22
N CYS A 127 -14.98 -17.97 5.26
CA CYS A 127 -16.20 -18.19 4.51
C CYS A 127 -17.25 -18.84 5.42
N THR A 128 -17.98 -18.03 6.14
CA THR A 128 -19.34 -18.40 6.51
C THR A 128 -20.26 -17.99 5.37
N CYS A 129 -21.42 -18.60 5.24
CA CYS A 129 -22.36 -18.25 4.16
C CYS A 129 -22.76 -16.76 4.13
N ASP A 130 -22.43 -16.01 5.16
CA ASP A 130 -22.71 -14.59 5.33
C ASP A 130 -21.51 -13.68 4.99
N HIS A 131 -20.31 -14.24 4.79
CA HIS A 131 -19.09 -13.49 4.50
C HIS A 131 -18.47 -14.00 3.20
N ILE A 132 -18.78 -13.33 2.12
CA ILE A 132 -18.21 -13.62 0.81
C ILE A 132 -16.81 -12.99 0.78
N PRO A 133 -15.75 -13.75 0.44
CA PRO A 133 -14.42 -13.17 0.26
C PRO A 133 -14.50 -12.04 -0.77
N ALA A 134 -14.09 -10.85 -0.38
CA ALA A 134 -14.11 -9.70 -1.27
C ALA A 134 -12.73 -9.48 -1.90
N THR A 135 -12.73 -9.09 -3.16
CA THR A 135 -11.56 -8.59 -3.86
C THR A 135 -11.74 -7.10 -4.10
N PHE A 136 -10.85 -6.33 -3.52
CA PHE A 136 -10.80 -4.87 -3.69
C PHE A 136 -9.83 -4.55 -4.83
N VAL A 137 -10.30 -3.87 -5.85
CA VAL A 137 -9.51 -3.47 -7.01
C VAL A 137 -9.22 -1.99 -6.93
N PHE A 138 -7.95 -1.65 -6.88
CA PHE A 138 -7.45 -0.29 -6.84
C PHE A 138 -6.69 0.03 -8.12
N LYS A 139 -6.69 1.31 -8.49
CA LYS A 139 -5.84 1.87 -9.53
C LYS A 139 -4.93 2.92 -8.93
N ARG A 140 -3.73 3.08 -9.50
CA ARG A 140 -2.81 4.14 -9.07
C ARG A 140 -3.55 5.49 -9.15
N ALA A 141 -3.62 6.22 -8.02
CA ALA A 141 -4.19 7.56 -8.01
C ALA A 141 -3.27 8.53 -8.74
N LYS A 142 -3.89 9.50 -9.42
CA LYS A 142 -3.15 10.56 -10.13
C LYS A 142 -2.68 11.65 -9.18
#